data_01b56a513399d5b036270974c8fde4df
#
_entry.id   01b56a513399d5b036270974c8fde4df
#
_cell.length_a   1.000
_cell.length_b   1.000
_cell.length_c   1.000
_cell.angle_alpha   90.00
_cell.angle_beta   90.00
_cell.angle_gamma   90.00
#
_symmetry.space_group_name_H-M   'P 1'
#
loop_
_entity.id
_entity.type
_entity.pdbx_description
1 polymer ?
#
loop_
_entity_poly.entity_id
_entity_poly.type
_entity_poly.pdbx_seq_one_letter_code
_entity_poly.pdbx_strand_id
1 'polypeptide(L)'
;MKKSNNPDILRWNSTGITVAGVTGQPGNTSDKLYNPRGIGIDWSNTLYIADAANNRIQKYSKGASVGETVAGEGSPIAGVGDRFLLDPHDVVVDLNENVFIADSNNHRIQLWTRGSSVGTTIAGTTGVVGNSSDKLNLPYGIAYDSITHGIYISDYNNFRIMYYPAGVRNGTIVAGGNGHGLSTSQLGYQYGLYHDAVTNSLFIAQCITNNIIQWSLGASSWTLIAGYLNGTISSSSSGFLCARDVTLDPMGNIYVVDRDNRRIQFFLSGQSNGMTIAGITGITGVNASLLGYPMSVVLDTQLNLYVSETTNHRVQKFIRY
;
A
#
# COMPACT_ATOMS: atom_id res chain seq x y z
N MET A 1 -31.12 -14.64 24.55
CA MET A 1 -30.58 -14.46 23.17
C MET A 1 -29.28 -15.25 23.08
N LYS A 2 -29.26 -16.36 22.31
CA LYS A 2 -28.05 -17.15 22.07
C LYS A 2 -27.12 -16.31 21.17
N LYS A 3 -25.92 -15.91 21.65
CA LYS A 3 -24.84 -15.46 20.81
C LYS A 3 -24.55 -16.57 19.82
N SER A 4 -24.75 -16.35 18.54
CA SER A 4 -24.26 -17.25 17.48
C SER A 4 -22.73 -17.15 17.50
N ASN A 5 -22.08 -18.05 18.23
CA ASN A 5 -20.66 -18.28 18.07
C ASN A 5 -20.47 -18.99 16.72
N ASN A 6 -20.38 -18.24 15.64
CA ASN A 6 -19.82 -18.74 14.40
C ASN A 6 -18.30 -18.61 14.55
N PRO A 7 -17.55 -19.73 14.70
CA PRO A 7 -16.11 -19.70 15.03
C PRO A 7 -15.22 -19.15 13.90
N ASP A 8 -15.80 -18.87 12.72
CA ASP A 8 -15.04 -18.55 11.51
C ASP A 8 -15.03 -17.05 11.15
N ILE A 9 -15.64 -16.17 11.93
CA ILE A 9 -15.62 -14.74 11.65
C ILE A 9 -14.40 -14.09 12.30
N LEU A 10 -13.42 -13.72 11.48
CA LEU A 10 -12.29 -12.92 11.92
C LEU A 10 -12.76 -11.59 12.54
N ARG A 11 -12.21 -11.25 13.69
CA ARG A 11 -12.56 -10.02 14.42
C ARG A 11 -11.31 -9.30 14.90
N TRP A 12 -11.38 -7.98 14.89
CA TRP A 12 -10.33 -7.10 15.38
C TRP A 12 -10.86 -6.21 16.50
N ASN A 13 -9.96 -5.88 17.43
CA ASN A 13 -10.26 -4.86 18.42
C ASN A 13 -10.50 -3.53 17.67
N SER A 14 -11.61 -2.86 17.95
CA SER A 14 -11.94 -1.57 17.35
C SER A 14 -11.05 -0.41 17.82
N THR A 15 -10.22 -0.66 18.85
CA THR A 15 -9.27 0.31 19.39
C THR A 15 -7.85 -0.10 19.00
N GLY A 16 -7.20 0.75 18.22
CA GLY A 16 -5.83 0.55 17.76
C GLY A 16 -4.79 0.95 18.81
N ILE A 17 -3.60 0.43 18.65
CA ILE A 17 -2.40 0.79 19.42
C ILE A 17 -1.45 1.50 18.48
N THR A 18 -0.99 2.71 18.80
CA THR A 18 0.06 3.38 18.03
C THR A 18 1.37 2.61 18.18
N VAL A 19 1.94 2.13 17.07
CA VAL A 19 3.17 1.31 17.03
C VAL A 19 4.34 2.03 16.36
N ALA A 20 4.08 3.13 15.65
CA ALA A 20 5.11 4.00 15.08
C ALA A 20 4.57 5.42 14.96
N GLY A 21 5.45 6.39 15.15
CA GLY A 21 5.12 7.81 15.18
C GLY A 21 4.47 8.26 16.48
N VAL A 22 4.32 9.56 16.64
CA VAL A 22 3.65 10.20 17.78
C VAL A 22 2.37 10.87 17.29
N THR A 23 1.22 10.41 17.78
CA THR A 23 -0.09 10.85 17.31
C THR A 23 -0.23 12.37 17.24
N GLY A 24 -0.52 12.91 16.05
CA GLY A 24 -0.73 14.33 15.79
C GLY A 24 0.52 15.19 15.87
N GLN A 25 1.72 14.59 15.98
CA GLN A 25 2.97 15.31 16.09
C GLN A 25 3.91 14.96 14.93
N PRO A 26 3.87 15.70 13.81
CA PRO A 26 4.83 15.48 12.73
C PRO A 26 6.26 15.80 13.18
N GLY A 27 7.22 15.09 12.61
CA GLY A 27 8.64 15.36 12.89
C GLY A 27 9.57 14.36 12.20
N ASN A 28 10.87 14.62 12.30
CA ASN A 28 11.93 13.85 11.65
C ASN A 28 12.84 13.10 12.63
N THR A 29 12.55 13.12 13.93
CA THR A 29 13.24 12.32 14.94
C THR A 29 12.92 10.83 14.75
N SER A 30 13.66 9.95 15.41
CA SER A 30 13.50 8.50 15.26
C SER A 30 12.17 7.95 15.77
N ASP A 31 11.50 8.66 16.68
CA ASP A 31 10.17 8.32 17.22
C ASP A 31 9.01 8.94 16.44
N LYS A 32 9.29 9.86 15.49
CA LYS A 32 8.26 10.60 14.76
C LYS A 32 8.21 10.25 13.28
N LEU A 33 7.04 10.47 12.70
CA LEU A 33 6.77 10.38 11.27
C LEU A 33 6.18 11.69 10.77
N TYR A 34 6.28 11.92 9.45
CA TYR A 34 5.61 13.05 8.82
C TYR A 34 4.95 12.60 7.51
N ASN A 35 3.62 12.60 7.48
CA ASN A 35 2.79 12.11 6.36
C ASN A 35 3.18 10.68 5.92
N PRO A 36 3.18 9.67 6.83
CA PRO A 36 3.45 8.29 6.44
C PRO A 36 2.42 7.83 5.40
N ARG A 37 2.90 7.07 4.40
CA ARG A 37 2.07 6.54 3.31
C ARG A 37 2.09 5.02 3.31
N GLY A 38 2.71 4.40 2.32
CA GLY A 38 2.81 2.95 2.22
C GLY A 38 3.58 2.33 3.38
N ILE A 39 3.17 1.15 3.77
CA ILE A 39 3.83 0.34 4.79
C ILE A 39 4.05 -1.08 4.29
N GLY A 40 5.22 -1.64 4.58
CA GLY A 40 5.55 -3.04 4.39
C GLY A 40 5.81 -3.72 5.72
N ILE A 41 5.64 -5.02 5.78
CA ILE A 41 5.94 -5.81 6.97
C ILE A 41 6.69 -7.09 6.58
N ASP A 42 7.73 -7.44 7.33
CA ASP A 42 8.46 -8.69 7.10
C ASP A 42 7.89 -9.85 7.92
N TRP A 43 8.41 -11.04 7.68
CA TRP A 43 8.00 -12.25 8.39
C TRP A 43 8.31 -12.22 9.89
N SER A 44 9.21 -11.33 10.35
CA SER A 44 9.53 -11.09 11.77
C SER A 44 8.57 -10.09 12.41
N ASN A 45 7.60 -9.58 11.63
CA ASN A 45 6.70 -8.50 12.00
C ASN A 45 7.41 -7.16 12.26
N THR A 46 8.52 -6.92 11.56
CA THR A 46 9.19 -5.63 11.48
C THR A 46 8.48 -4.77 10.46
N LEU A 47 8.17 -3.54 10.83
CA LEU A 47 7.42 -2.60 10.01
C LEU A 47 8.38 -1.68 9.25
N TYR A 48 8.16 -1.51 7.95
CA TYR A 48 8.85 -0.55 7.09
C TYR A 48 7.84 0.50 6.63
N ILE A 49 8.18 1.77 6.77
CA ILE A 49 7.24 2.88 6.60
C ILE A 49 7.82 3.89 5.63
N ALA A 50 7.10 4.19 4.55
CA ALA A 50 7.39 5.34 3.70
C ALA A 50 7.01 6.62 4.46
N ASP A 51 8.01 7.22 5.11
CA ASP A 51 7.90 8.48 5.86
C ASP A 51 8.05 9.66 4.87
N ALA A 52 6.99 9.86 4.09
CA ALA A 52 7.01 10.54 2.80
C ALA A 52 7.50 11.97 2.88
N ALA A 53 6.98 12.79 3.80
CA ALA A 53 7.40 14.17 3.94
C ALA A 53 8.81 14.32 4.55
N ASN A 54 9.36 13.26 5.13
CA ASN A 54 10.74 13.18 5.59
C ASN A 54 11.68 12.55 4.54
N ASN A 55 11.19 12.13 3.38
CA ASN A 55 11.99 11.55 2.28
C ASN A 55 12.86 10.37 2.72
N ARG A 56 12.31 9.46 3.54
CA ARG A 56 13.03 8.31 4.08
C ARG A 56 12.12 7.08 4.24
N ILE A 57 12.75 5.92 4.43
CA ILE A 57 12.08 4.72 4.94
C ILE A 57 12.52 4.47 6.37
N GLN A 58 11.55 4.39 7.28
CA GLN A 58 11.76 4.05 8.68
C GLN A 58 11.42 2.60 8.94
N LYS A 59 12.34 1.89 9.63
CA LYS A 59 12.19 0.50 10.07
C LYS A 59 11.90 0.50 11.58
N TYR A 60 10.78 -0.11 11.98
CA TYR A 60 10.42 -0.32 13.39
C TYR A 60 10.40 -1.82 13.66
N SER A 61 11.36 -2.31 14.45
CA SER A 61 11.35 -3.69 14.94
C SER A 61 10.12 -3.93 15.82
N LYS A 62 9.64 -5.16 15.88
CA LYS A 62 8.47 -5.51 16.70
C LYS A 62 8.65 -5.03 18.15
N GLY A 63 7.73 -4.17 18.60
CA GLY A 63 7.72 -3.60 19.94
C GLY A 63 8.67 -2.41 20.17
N ALA A 64 9.39 -1.96 19.13
CA ALA A 64 10.24 -0.79 19.25
C ALA A 64 9.39 0.51 19.32
N SER A 65 9.82 1.45 20.15
CA SER A 65 9.22 2.79 20.26
C SER A 65 9.89 3.84 19.35
N VAL A 66 11.03 3.48 18.75
CA VAL A 66 11.80 4.33 17.84
C VAL A 66 12.16 3.56 16.59
N GLY A 67 12.22 4.25 15.47
CA GLY A 67 12.59 3.68 14.17
C GLY A 67 14.04 3.92 13.82
N GLU A 68 14.53 3.13 12.87
CA GLU A 68 15.82 3.28 12.22
C GLU A 68 15.58 3.71 10.77
N THR A 69 16.34 4.70 10.26
CA THR A 69 16.30 5.06 8.85
C THR A 69 17.12 4.03 8.06
N VAL A 70 16.46 3.30 7.16
CA VAL A 70 17.09 2.24 6.35
C VAL A 70 17.26 2.61 4.88
N ALA A 71 16.60 3.68 4.44
CA ALA A 71 16.76 4.24 3.09
C ALA A 71 16.41 5.73 3.09
N GLY A 72 17.09 6.50 2.24
CA GLY A 72 17.05 7.95 2.24
C GLY A 72 17.95 8.54 3.32
N GLU A 73 18.42 9.77 3.12
CA GLU A 73 19.32 10.44 4.10
C GLU A 73 18.56 10.99 5.32
N GLY A 74 17.24 10.91 5.30
CA GLY A 74 16.40 11.53 6.33
C GLY A 74 16.30 13.05 6.18
N SER A 75 15.12 13.58 6.54
CA SER A 75 14.75 14.97 6.38
C SER A 75 15.79 16.00 6.85
N PRO A 76 15.81 17.17 6.21
CA PRO A 76 14.86 17.59 5.16
C PRO A 76 15.38 17.38 3.73
N ILE A 77 16.43 16.57 3.54
CA ILE A 77 17.13 16.49 2.25
C ILE A 77 16.42 15.52 1.33
N ALA A 78 15.74 16.07 0.32
CA ALA A 78 15.23 15.34 -0.83
C ALA A 78 16.23 15.39 -1.99
N GLY A 79 16.24 14.38 -2.86
CA GLY A 79 17.14 14.45 -4.01
C GLY A 79 16.97 13.29 -5.00
N VAL A 80 17.73 13.38 -6.08
CA VAL A 80 17.71 12.43 -7.20
C VAL A 80 18.86 11.41 -7.14
N GLY A 81 19.87 11.62 -6.30
CA GLY A 81 21.01 10.70 -6.16
C GLY A 81 20.62 9.38 -5.49
N ASP A 82 21.57 8.44 -5.46
CA ASP A 82 21.33 7.07 -4.97
C ASP A 82 21.14 6.97 -3.44
N ARG A 83 21.49 8.03 -2.72
CA ARG A 83 21.28 8.16 -1.26
C ARG A 83 19.96 8.81 -0.89
N PHE A 84 19.26 9.40 -1.86
CA PHE A 84 18.11 10.25 -1.60
C PHE A 84 16.83 9.63 -2.12
N LEU A 85 15.72 10.03 -1.50
CA LEU A 85 14.36 9.79 -1.93
C LEU A 85 13.65 11.14 -2.10
N LEU A 86 12.57 11.14 -2.86
CA LEU A 86 11.68 12.28 -3.01
C LEU A 86 10.22 11.83 -2.98
N ASP A 87 9.56 12.10 -1.85
CA ASP A 87 8.16 11.73 -1.62
C ASP A 87 7.91 10.22 -1.86
N PRO A 88 8.62 9.32 -1.13
CA PRO A 88 8.43 7.88 -1.27
C PRO A 88 6.98 7.51 -0.93
N HIS A 89 6.35 6.75 -1.83
CA HIS A 89 4.91 6.49 -1.72
C HIS A 89 4.59 5.13 -1.15
N ASP A 90 5.39 4.13 -1.48
CA ASP A 90 5.17 2.76 -1.03
C ASP A 90 6.49 2.02 -0.80
N VAL A 91 6.43 0.95 -0.01
CA VAL A 91 7.58 0.15 0.37
C VAL A 91 7.17 -1.31 0.54
N VAL A 92 7.95 -2.21 -0.09
CA VAL A 92 7.86 -3.66 0.17
C VAL A 92 9.23 -4.21 0.51
N VAL A 93 9.25 -5.33 1.22
CA VAL A 93 10.49 -5.97 1.68
C VAL A 93 10.50 -7.45 1.31
N ASP A 94 11.65 -7.94 0.87
CA ASP A 94 11.84 -9.37 0.58
C ASP A 94 12.32 -10.15 1.81
N LEU A 95 12.47 -11.47 1.65
CA LEU A 95 12.93 -12.37 2.73
C LEU A 95 14.38 -12.11 3.18
N ASN A 96 15.18 -11.38 2.39
CA ASN A 96 16.55 -11.00 2.70
C ASN A 96 16.63 -9.62 3.34
N GLU A 97 15.50 -9.01 3.69
CA GLU A 97 15.37 -7.64 4.18
C GLU A 97 15.84 -6.57 3.16
N ASN A 98 15.82 -6.89 1.86
CA ASN A 98 16.01 -5.86 0.83
C ASN A 98 14.73 -5.05 0.71
N VAL A 99 14.88 -3.73 0.60
CA VAL A 99 13.79 -2.77 0.62
C VAL A 99 13.57 -2.20 -0.78
N PHE A 100 12.39 -2.43 -1.34
CA PHE A 100 11.96 -1.89 -2.62
C PHE A 100 11.06 -0.69 -2.36
N ILE A 101 11.31 0.44 -3.02
CA ILE A 101 10.69 1.73 -2.70
C ILE A 101 10.16 2.39 -3.97
N ALA A 102 8.89 2.75 -3.96
CA ALA A 102 8.33 3.66 -4.95
C ALA A 102 8.77 5.09 -4.64
N ASP A 103 9.86 5.52 -5.28
CA ASP A 103 10.44 6.86 -5.16
C ASP A 103 9.74 7.81 -6.16
N SER A 104 8.50 8.16 -5.79
CA SER A 104 7.46 8.59 -6.73
C SER A 104 7.79 9.85 -7.48
N ASN A 105 8.25 10.89 -6.78
CA ASN A 105 8.58 12.17 -7.43
C ASN A 105 9.93 12.14 -8.17
N ASN A 106 10.71 11.05 -8.02
CA ASN A 106 11.87 10.74 -8.84
C ASN A 106 11.52 9.81 -10.01
N HIS A 107 10.25 9.39 -10.16
CA HIS A 107 9.75 8.54 -11.26
C HIS A 107 10.50 7.22 -11.40
N ARG A 108 10.87 6.59 -10.27
CA ARG A 108 11.67 5.37 -10.24
C ARG A 108 11.27 4.43 -9.10
N ILE A 109 11.72 3.19 -9.22
CA ILE A 109 11.78 2.24 -8.10
C ILE A 109 13.23 2.07 -7.68
N GLN A 110 13.48 2.24 -6.39
CA GLN A 110 14.77 2.06 -5.77
C GLN A 110 14.81 0.76 -4.96
N LEU A 111 15.93 0.06 -5.03
CA LEU A 111 16.25 -1.11 -4.22
C LEU A 111 17.39 -0.75 -3.27
N TRP A 112 17.15 -0.84 -1.96
CA TRP A 112 18.19 -0.86 -0.93
C TRP A 112 18.41 -2.29 -0.47
N THR A 113 19.59 -2.85 -0.74
CA THR A 113 19.98 -4.13 -0.15
C THR A 113 20.26 -3.94 1.35
N ARG A 114 20.00 -4.97 2.14
CA ARG A 114 20.18 -4.93 3.59
C ARG A 114 21.56 -4.36 3.99
N GLY A 115 21.56 -3.33 4.81
CA GLY A 115 22.77 -2.67 5.30
C GLY A 115 23.46 -1.72 4.31
N SER A 116 22.91 -1.53 3.10
CA SER A 116 23.44 -0.56 2.16
C SER A 116 23.09 0.87 2.55
N SER A 117 23.99 1.81 2.37
CA SER A 117 23.75 3.24 2.52
C SER A 117 23.31 3.92 1.22
N VAL A 118 23.19 3.16 0.13
CA VAL A 118 22.80 3.66 -1.20
C VAL A 118 21.80 2.72 -1.84
N GLY A 119 20.87 3.28 -2.60
CA GLY A 119 19.91 2.53 -3.40
C GLY A 119 20.41 2.28 -4.82
N THR A 120 19.80 1.33 -5.48
CA THR A 120 19.97 1.08 -6.91
C THR A 120 18.64 1.27 -7.61
N THR A 121 18.58 2.08 -8.66
CA THR A 121 17.38 2.21 -9.50
C THR A 121 17.17 0.91 -10.27
N ILE A 122 16.04 0.23 -10.07
CA ILE A 122 15.71 -1.04 -10.73
C ILE A 122 14.61 -0.88 -11.79
N ALA A 123 13.80 0.17 -11.71
CA ALA A 123 12.77 0.50 -12.70
C ALA A 123 12.61 2.01 -12.82
N GLY A 124 12.25 2.47 -14.01
CA GLY A 124 12.15 3.89 -14.33
C GLY A 124 13.51 4.51 -14.63
N THR A 125 13.48 5.76 -15.07
CA THR A 125 14.67 6.58 -15.31
C THR A 125 14.59 7.80 -14.40
N THR A 126 15.57 7.95 -13.51
CA THR A 126 15.58 8.96 -12.44
C THR A 126 15.28 10.36 -12.97
N GLY A 127 14.22 10.98 -12.43
CA GLY A 127 13.78 12.34 -12.78
C GLY A 127 13.17 12.50 -14.19
N VAL A 128 12.98 11.39 -14.93
CA VAL A 128 12.47 11.44 -16.31
C VAL A 128 11.09 10.78 -16.39
N VAL A 129 10.08 11.60 -16.57
CA VAL A 129 8.70 11.17 -16.83
C VAL A 129 8.58 10.55 -18.23
N GLY A 130 7.81 9.48 -18.35
CA GLY A 130 7.48 8.91 -19.65
C GLY A 130 6.66 7.64 -19.59
N ASN A 131 6.29 7.12 -20.75
CA ASN A 131 5.47 5.92 -20.91
C ASN A 131 6.16 4.78 -21.69
N SER A 132 7.45 4.93 -22.05
CA SER A 132 8.24 3.82 -22.61
C SER A 132 8.48 2.72 -21.56
N SER A 133 9.02 1.58 -22.00
CA SER A 133 9.23 0.41 -21.12
C SER A 133 10.26 0.64 -20.00
N ASP A 134 11.14 1.64 -20.15
CA ASP A 134 12.18 2.04 -19.20
C ASP A 134 11.81 3.25 -18.33
N LYS A 135 10.57 3.78 -18.49
CA LYS A 135 10.12 4.99 -17.79
C LYS A 135 8.83 4.77 -17.01
N LEU A 136 8.68 5.58 -15.98
CA LEU A 136 7.49 5.63 -15.11
C LEU A 136 7.00 7.08 -14.99
N ASN A 137 5.76 7.24 -14.54
CA ASN A 137 5.17 8.54 -14.24
C ASN A 137 4.41 8.48 -12.91
N LEU A 138 5.06 8.93 -11.84
CA LEU A 138 4.60 8.83 -10.46
C LEU A 138 4.23 7.38 -10.06
N PRO A 139 5.20 6.48 -9.94
CA PRO A 139 4.92 5.13 -9.43
C PRO A 139 4.44 5.23 -7.97
N TYR A 140 3.28 4.61 -7.67
CA TYR A 140 2.70 4.67 -6.33
C TYR A 140 2.78 3.31 -5.62
N GLY A 141 1.85 2.41 -5.87
CA GLY A 141 1.85 1.09 -5.24
C GLY A 141 2.82 0.13 -5.90
N ILE A 142 3.42 -0.74 -5.12
CA ILE A 142 4.31 -1.78 -5.58
C ILE A 142 3.98 -3.12 -4.93
N ALA A 143 4.16 -4.22 -5.68
CA ALA A 143 4.03 -5.56 -5.14
C ALA A 143 5.20 -6.43 -5.61
N TYR A 144 5.86 -7.09 -4.66
CA TYR A 144 6.98 -7.97 -4.93
C TYR A 144 6.48 -9.39 -5.22
N ASP A 145 6.98 -9.99 -6.28
CA ASP A 145 6.76 -11.39 -6.59
C ASP A 145 7.87 -12.25 -5.99
N SER A 146 7.55 -12.98 -4.93
CA SER A 146 8.52 -13.82 -4.23
C SER A 146 8.98 -15.05 -5.01
N ILE A 147 8.29 -15.40 -6.10
CA ILE A 147 8.62 -16.56 -6.95
C ILE A 147 9.62 -16.15 -8.04
N THR A 148 9.32 -15.06 -8.74
CA THR A 148 10.15 -14.58 -9.86
C THR A 148 11.16 -13.52 -9.45
N HIS A 149 11.06 -13.01 -8.21
CA HIS A 149 11.84 -11.87 -7.69
C HIS A 149 11.63 -10.57 -8.50
N GLY A 150 10.60 -10.52 -9.32
CA GLY A 150 10.19 -9.34 -10.06
C GLY A 150 9.32 -8.40 -9.22
N ILE A 151 8.99 -7.25 -9.80
CA ILE A 151 8.17 -6.24 -9.13
C ILE A 151 7.06 -5.74 -10.05
N TYR A 152 5.84 -5.71 -9.52
CA TYR A 152 4.68 -5.05 -10.13
C TYR A 152 4.61 -3.62 -9.62
N ILE A 153 4.32 -2.68 -10.52
CA ILE A 153 4.37 -1.24 -10.23
C ILE A 153 3.11 -0.57 -10.77
N SER A 154 2.40 0.10 -9.89
CA SER A 154 1.34 1.03 -10.26
C SER A 154 1.96 2.29 -10.88
N ASP A 155 2.00 2.36 -12.20
CA ASP A 155 2.49 3.49 -12.97
C ASP A 155 1.35 4.51 -13.15
N TYR A 156 1.09 5.24 -12.06
CA TYR A 156 -0.14 5.95 -11.73
C TYR A 156 -0.65 6.87 -12.85
N ASN A 157 0.17 7.79 -13.35
CA ASN A 157 -0.23 8.73 -14.39
C ASN A 157 -0.23 8.14 -15.80
N ASN A 158 0.29 6.92 -15.98
CA ASN A 158 0.23 6.19 -17.25
C ASN A 158 -0.93 5.20 -17.30
N PHE A 159 -1.73 5.08 -16.22
CA PHE A 159 -2.92 4.21 -16.13
C PHE A 159 -2.62 2.75 -16.51
N ARG A 160 -1.50 2.21 -15.97
CA ARG A 160 -1.02 0.86 -16.25
C ARG A 160 -0.34 0.25 -15.04
N ILE A 161 -0.31 -1.08 -14.99
CA ILE A 161 0.60 -1.80 -14.11
C ILE A 161 1.73 -2.35 -14.96
N MET A 162 2.95 -2.03 -14.55
CA MET A 162 4.18 -2.53 -15.16
C MET A 162 4.75 -3.69 -14.34
N TYR A 163 5.31 -4.67 -15.03
CA TYR A 163 6.11 -5.72 -14.42
C TYR A 163 7.57 -5.59 -14.85
N TYR A 164 8.47 -5.57 -13.89
CA TYR A 164 9.92 -5.57 -14.11
C TYR A 164 10.51 -6.85 -13.54
N PRO A 165 11.04 -7.77 -14.40
CA PRO A 165 11.78 -8.94 -13.94
C PRO A 165 13.03 -8.53 -13.17
N ALA A 166 13.48 -9.37 -12.24
CA ALA A 166 14.71 -9.12 -11.49
C ALA A 166 15.91 -8.89 -12.43
N GLY A 167 16.63 -7.79 -12.21
CA GLY A 167 17.81 -7.42 -13.00
C GLY A 167 17.53 -6.86 -14.39
N VAL A 168 16.26 -6.71 -14.79
CA VAL A 168 15.86 -6.18 -16.11
C VAL A 168 15.31 -4.76 -15.97
N ARG A 169 15.88 -3.81 -16.72
CA ARG A 169 15.51 -2.39 -16.64
C ARG A 169 14.34 -1.98 -17.56
N ASN A 170 13.87 -2.89 -18.39
CA ASN A 170 12.71 -2.67 -19.26
C ASN A 170 11.54 -3.49 -18.73
N GLY A 171 10.46 -2.80 -18.37
CA GLY A 171 9.24 -3.44 -17.91
C GLY A 171 8.28 -3.78 -19.04
N THR A 172 7.30 -4.62 -18.74
CA THR A 172 6.18 -4.94 -19.62
C THR A 172 4.87 -4.47 -18.99
N ILE A 173 3.90 -4.06 -19.80
CA ILE A 173 2.54 -3.77 -19.34
C ILE A 173 1.85 -5.11 -19.06
N VAL A 174 1.33 -5.29 -17.84
CA VAL A 174 0.59 -6.49 -17.44
C VAL A 174 -0.88 -6.23 -17.16
N ALA A 175 -1.25 -4.95 -16.95
CA ALA A 175 -2.64 -4.52 -16.78
C ALA A 175 -2.82 -3.07 -17.24
N GLY A 176 -3.98 -2.73 -17.79
CA GLY A 176 -4.27 -1.37 -18.26
C GLY A 176 -3.47 -0.97 -19.51
N GLY A 177 -3.01 0.30 -19.53
CA GLY A 177 -2.28 0.85 -20.68
C GLY A 177 -3.18 1.34 -21.83
N ASN A 178 -4.49 1.24 -21.67
CA ASN A 178 -5.48 1.70 -22.65
C ASN A 178 -6.12 3.05 -22.25
N GLY A 179 -5.36 3.86 -21.49
CA GLY A 179 -5.80 5.14 -20.97
C GLY A 179 -6.69 5.04 -19.73
N HIS A 180 -7.07 6.20 -19.20
CA HIS A 180 -7.96 6.34 -18.05
C HIS A 180 -9.40 6.02 -18.43
N GLY A 181 -10.10 5.24 -17.58
CA GLY A 181 -11.52 5.00 -17.78
C GLY A 181 -12.12 3.88 -16.93
N LEU A 182 -13.39 3.60 -17.21
CA LEU A 182 -14.21 2.58 -16.54
C LEU A 182 -14.41 1.30 -17.37
N SER A 183 -13.86 1.26 -18.59
CA SER A 183 -13.90 0.04 -19.39
C SER A 183 -13.04 -1.04 -18.74
N THR A 184 -13.44 -2.30 -18.85
CA THR A 184 -12.73 -3.43 -18.21
C THR A 184 -11.29 -3.65 -18.71
N SER A 185 -10.88 -3.00 -19.80
CA SER A 185 -9.50 -2.98 -20.29
C SER A 185 -8.71 -1.73 -19.87
N GLN A 186 -9.36 -0.77 -19.22
CA GLN A 186 -8.77 0.47 -18.75
C GLN A 186 -8.54 0.43 -17.23
N LEU A 187 -7.66 1.29 -16.74
CA LEU A 187 -7.51 1.55 -15.31
C LEU A 187 -7.92 3.00 -14.99
N GLY A 188 -8.44 3.21 -13.78
CA GLY A 188 -8.55 4.52 -13.18
C GLY A 188 -7.23 4.94 -12.54
N TYR A 189 -7.28 5.89 -11.61
CA TYR A 189 -6.13 6.25 -10.79
C TYR A 189 -5.88 5.14 -9.76
N GLN A 190 -4.96 4.23 -10.11
CA GLN A 190 -4.57 3.08 -9.30
C GLN A 190 -3.52 3.50 -8.27
N TYR A 191 -3.74 3.12 -7.02
CA TYR A 191 -2.83 3.40 -5.92
C TYR A 191 -2.19 2.11 -5.40
N GLY A 192 -2.83 1.45 -4.44
CA GLY A 192 -2.34 0.22 -3.84
C GLY A 192 -2.50 -0.99 -4.76
N LEU A 193 -1.62 -1.93 -4.58
CA LEU A 193 -1.46 -3.10 -5.44
C LEU A 193 -1.07 -4.31 -4.61
N TYR A 194 -1.76 -5.43 -4.78
CA TYR A 194 -1.42 -6.71 -4.16
C TYR A 194 -1.28 -7.78 -5.24
N HIS A 195 -0.19 -8.55 -5.20
CA HIS A 195 0.01 -9.72 -6.07
C HIS A 195 -0.38 -10.99 -5.30
N ASP A 196 -1.39 -11.68 -5.80
CA ASP A 196 -1.77 -13.01 -5.31
C ASP A 196 -1.16 -14.09 -6.20
N ALA A 197 -0.09 -14.68 -5.71
CA ALA A 197 0.61 -15.76 -6.42
C ALA A 197 -0.22 -17.04 -6.56
N VAL A 198 -1.23 -17.25 -5.69
CA VAL A 198 -2.10 -18.44 -5.72
C VAL A 198 -3.03 -18.38 -6.93
N THR A 199 -3.68 -17.24 -7.14
CA THR A 199 -4.60 -17.05 -8.29
C THR A 199 -3.90 -16.45 -9.51
N ASN A 200 -2.60 -16.16 -9.41
CA ASN A 200 -1.81 -15.47 -10.43
C ASN A 200 -2.50 -14.19 -10.92
N SER A 201 -2.87 -13.35 -9.95
CA SER A 201 -3.67 -12.15 -10.19
C SER A 201 -3.16 -10.95 -9.42
N LEU A 202 -3.47 -9.76 -9.92
CA LEU A 202 -3.27 -8.50 -9.25
C LEU A 202 -4.60 -7.98 -8.70
N PHE A 203 -4.63 -7.61 -7.42
CA PHE A 203 -5.71 -6.84 -6.82
C PHE A 203 -5.29 -5.38 -6.82
N ILE A 204 -6.11 -4.50 -7.38
CA ILE A 204 -5.77 -3.11 -7.64
C ILE A 204 -6.82 -2.21 -7.00
N ALA A 205 -6.35 -1.31 -6.12
CA ALA A 205 -7.19 -0.29 -5.51
C ALA A 205 -7.22 0.96 -6.39
N GLN A 206 -8.41 1.38 -6.79
CA GLN A 206 -8.63 2.53 -7.66
C GLN A 206 -9.42 3.62 -6.93
N CYS A 207 -8.75 4.74 -6.62
CA CYS A 207 -9.33 5.80 -5.80
C CYS A 207 -10.45 6.58 -6.51
N ILE A 208 -10.25 6.99 -7.75
CA ILE A 208 -11.23 7.84 -8.46
C ILE A 208 -12.42 7.03 -8.97
N THR A 209 -12.18 5.79 -9.37
CA THR A 209 -13.24 4.86 -9.79
C THR A 209 -13.86 4.10 -8.61
N ASN A 210 -13.38 4.34 -7.38
CA ASN A 210 -13.97 3.87 -6.13
C ASN A 210 -14.26 2.36 -6.11
N ASN A 211 -13.30 1.56 -6.58
CA ASN A 211 -13.46 0.11 -6.64
C ASN A 211 -12.13 -0.64 -6.41
N ILE A 212 -12.28 -1.91 -6.10
CA ILE A 212 -11.21 -2.91 -6.11
C ILE A 212 -11.48 -3.85 -7.27
N ILE A 213 -10.48 -4.03 -8.11
CA ILE A 213 -10.54 -4.92 -9.25
C ILE A 213 -9.50 -6.03 -9.13
N GLN A 214 -9.78 -7.17 -9.75
CA GLN A 214 -8.84 -8.25 -9.96
C GLN A 214 -8.45 -8.31 -11.43
N TRP A 215 -7.16 -8.33 -11.71
CA TRP A 215 -6.62 -8.54 -13.04
C TRP A 215 -5.82 -9.83 -13.05
N SER A 216 -6.36 -10.88 -13.69
CA SER A 216 -5.61 -12.13 -13.89
C SER A 216 -4.45 -11.88 -14.85
N LEU A 217 -3.24 -12.31 -14.51
CA LEU A 217 -2.08 -12.09 -15.36
C LEU A 217 -2.24 -12.84 -16.69
N GLY A 218 -2.01 -12.11 -17.78
CA GLY A 218 -2.27 -12.58 -19.16
C GLY A 218 -3.68 -12.30 -19.67
N ALA A 219 -4.62 -11.84 -18.84
CA ALA A 219 -5.93 -11.41 -19.29
C ALA A 219 -5.91 -10.03 -19.97
N SER A 220 -6.90 -9.74 -20.79
CA SER A 220 -7.10 -8.44 -21.44
C SER A 220 -8.06 -7.51 -20.69
N SER A 221 -8.64 -7.99 -19.60
CA SER A 221 -9.65 -7.25 -18.83
C SER A 221 -9.67 -7.67 -17.37
N TRP A 222 -10.17 -6.77 -16.52
CA TRP A 222 -10.35 -7.00 -15.09
C TRP A 222 -11.77 -7.45 -14.72
N THR A 223 -11.89 -8.01 -13.53
CA THR A 223 -13.15 -8.34 -12.87
C THR A 223 -13.35 -7.45 -11.65
N LEU A 224 -14.56 -6.93 -11.42
CA LEU A 224 -14.90 -6.18 -10.23
C LEU A 224 -14.93 -7.11 -9.00
N ILE A 225 -14.27 -6.70 -7.94
CA ILE A 225 -14.24 -7.41 -6.66
C ILE A 225 -15.14 -6.71 -5.63
N ALA A 226 -14.99 -5.40 -5.48
CA ALA A 226 -15.79 -4.60 -4.56
C ALA A 226 -15.91 -3.16 -5.06
N GLY A 227 -16.95 -2.46 -4.63
CA GLY A 227 -17.31 -1.15 -5.17
C GLY A 227 -18.31 -1.28 -6.32
N TYR A 228 -18.40 -0.27 -7.16
CA TYR A 228 -19.36 -0.21 -8.25
C TYR A 228 -18.68 -0.04 -9.61
N LEU A 229 -19.21 -0.70 -10.65
CA LEU A 229 -18.69 -0.62 -12.02
C LEU A 229 -18.67 0.81 -12.60
N ASN A 230 -19.66 1.60 -12.20
CA ASN A 230 -19.80 2.98 -12.68
C ASN A 230 -19.00 4.02 -11.85
N GLY A 231 -18.19 3.57 -10.90
CA GLY A 231 -17.39 4.46 -10.06
C GLY A 231 -18.16 5.28 -9.03
N THR A 232 -19.41 4.90 -8.74
CA THR A 232 -20.23 5.61 -7.74
C THR A 232 -19.56 5.61 -6.37
N ILE A 233 -19.42 6.79 -5.78
CA ILE A 233 -18.95 6.95 -4.40
C ILE A 233 -20.01 6.48 -3.40
N SER A 234 -19.56 5.80 -2.34
CA SER A 234 -20.50 5.30 -1.33
C SER A 234 -19.81 5.06 0.02
N SER A 235 -20.57 5.27 1.09
CA SER A 235 -20.19 4.87 2.44
C SER A 235 -20.86 3.56 2.90
N SER A 236 -21.59 2.89 2.01
CA SER A 236 -22.23 1.59 2.30
C SER A 236 -21.19 0.46 2.54
N SER A 237 -21.67 -0.72 2.90
CA SER A 237 -20.83 -1.92 3.08
C SER A 237 -20.20 -2.42 1.79
N SER A 238 -20.76 -2.11 0.62
CA SER A 238 -20.28 -2.55 -0.69
C SER A 238 -19.56 -1.47 -1.49
N GLY A 239 -19.50 -0.23 -0.99
CA GLY A 239 -18.94 0.90 -1.73
C GLY A 239 -17.78 1.58 -1.03
N PHE A 240 -17.11 2.48 -1.77
CA PHE A 240 -15.95 3.23 -1.31
C PHE A 240 -16.05 4.72 -1.64
N LEU A 241 -15.27 5.51 -0.91
CA LEU A 241 -14.87 6.86 -1.27
C LEU A 241 -13.35 6.91 -1.26
N CYS A 242 -12.73 6.74 -2.43
CA CYS A 242 -11.31 6.57 -2.64
C CYS A 242 -10.75 5.26 -2.00
N ALA A 243 -10.94 4.12 -2.67
CA ALA A 243 -10.21 2.89 -2.36
C ALA A 243 -8.70 3.11 -2.61
N ARG A 244 -7.93 3.16 -1.52
CA ARG A 244 -6.54 3.63 -1.56
C ARG A 244 -5.52 2.51 -1.59
N ASP A 245 -5.76 1.44 -0.85
CA ASP A 245 -4.86 0.29 -0.75
C ASP A 245 -5.64 -0.99 -0.52
N VAL A 246 -5.03 -2.11 -0.85
CA VAL A 246 -5.64 -3.44 -0.75
C VAL A 246 -4.58 -4.47 -0.37
N THR A 247 -4.93 -5.36 0.57
CA THR A 247 -4.14 -6.55 0.89
C THR A 247 -5.06 -7.75 1.12
N LEU A 248 -4.52 -8.95 1.01
CA LEU A 248 -5.22 -10.20 1.23
C LEU A 248 -4.59 -10.99 2.37
N ASP A 249 -5.41 -11.81 3.02
CA ASP A 249 -4.89 -12.87 3.89
C ASP A 249 -4.75 -14.19 3.11
N PRO A 250 -4.11 -15.23 3.71
CA PRO A 250 -3.94 -16.53 3.06
C PRO A 250 -5.23 -17.27 2.72
N MET A 251 -6.38 -16.84 3.26
CA MET A 251 -7.71 -17.40 2.96
C MET A 251 -8.38 -16.69 1.78
N GLY A 252 -7.74 -15.66 1.22
CA GLY A 252 -8.25 -14.84 0.13
C GLY A 252 -9.27 -13.79 0.58
N ASN A 253 -9.37 -13.51 1.89
CA ASN A 253 -10.16 -12.39 2.36
C ASN A 253 -9.44 -11.08 2.06
N ILE A 254 -10.21 -10.01 1.80
CA ILE A 254 -9.70 -8.77 1.25
C ILE A 254 -9.86 -7.65 2.26
N TYR A 255 -8.80 -6.88 2.43
CA TYR A 255 -8.73 -5.72 3.33
C TYR A 255 -8.48 -4.47 2.49
N VAL A 256 -9.35 -3.48 2.62
CA VAL A 256 -9.33 -2.28 1.78
C VAL A 256 -9.25 -1.03 2.63
N VAL A 257 -8.31 -0.16 2.30
CA VAL A 257 -8.28 1.21 2.81
C VAL A 257 -9.32 2.04 2.07
N ASP A 258 -10.41 2.34 2.75
CA ASP A 258 -11.48 3.23 2.27
C ASP A 258 -11.22 4.65 2.83
N ARG A 259 -10.24 5.33 2.19
CA ARG A 259 -9.54 6.49 2.72
C ARG A 259 -10.45 7.62 3.17
N ASP A 260 -11.31 8.10 2.28
CA ASP A 260 -12.13 9.28 2.55
C ASP A 260 -13.38 8.95 3.37
N ASN A 261 -13.75 7.67 3.46
CA ASN A 261 -14.68 7.15 4.46
C ASN A 261 -14.03 6.88 5.83
N ARG A 262 -12.72 7.10 6.02
CA ARG A 262 -12.00 6.97 7.30
C ARG A 262 -12.07 5.58 7.94
N ARG A 263 -12.04 4.52 7.14
CA ARG A 263 -12.21 3.16 7.63
C ARG A 263 -11.36 2.14 6.87
N ILE A 264 -11.19 0.97 7.47
CA ILE A 264 -10.75 -0.24 6.79
C ILE A 264 -11.94 -1.15 6.63
N GLN A 265 -12.20 -1.57 5.39
CA GLN A 265 -13.23 -2.53 5.03
C GLN A 265 -12.64 -3.93 4.85
N PHE A 266 -13.29 -4.91 5.40
CA PHE A 266 -12.96 -6.33 5.29
C PHE A 266 -14.04 -7.05 4.48
N PHE A 267 -13.63 -7.82 3.49
CA PHE A 267 -14.52 -8.64 2.66
C PHE A 267 -14.11 -10.10 2.78
N LEU A 268 -15.03 -10.96 3.14
CA LEU A 268 -14.82 -12.40 3.01
C LEU A 268 -14.63 -12.77 1.53
N SER A 269 -13.79 -13.75 1.29
CA SER A 269 -13.51 -14.25 -0.07
C SER A 269 -14.81 -14.55 -0.81
N GLY A 270 -14.95 -13.99 -2.01
CA GLY A 270 -16.16 -14.14 -2.86
C GLY A 270 -17.37 -13.30 -2.42
N GLN A 271 -17.26 -12.46 -1.39
CA GLN A 271 -18.36 -11.59 -0.95
C GLN A 271 -18.15 -10.15 -1.44
N SER A 272 -19.23 -9.49 -1.86
CA SER A 272 -19.22 -8.09 -2.30
C SER A 272 -19.66 -7.10 -1.21
N ASN A 273 -20.11 -7.60 -0.05
CA ASN A 273 -20.46 -6.79 1.12
C ASN A 273 -19.37 -6.90 2.17
N GLY A 274 -18.76 -5.78 2.51
CA GLY A 274 -17.71 -5.70 3.51
C GLY A 274 -18.22 -5.32 4.90
N MET A 275 -17.33 -5.43 5.86
CA MET A 275 -17.51 -4.97 7.24
C MET A 275 -16.43 -3.95 7.57
N THR A 276 -16.79 -2.87 8.27
CA THR A 276 -15.80 -1.96 8.84
C THR A 276 -15.12 -2.63 10.04
N ILE A 277 -13.81 -2.81 9.99
CA ILE A 277 -13.01 -3.48 11.03
C ILE A 277 -12.09 -2.52 11.79
N ALA A 278 -11.82 -1.33 11.24
CA ALA A 278 -11.07 -0.26 11.90
C ALA A 278 -11.58 1.10 11.42
N GLY A 279 -11.56 2.09 12.30
CA GLY A 279 -12.12 3.41 12.05
C GLY A 279 -13.64 3.45 12.22
N ILE A 280 -14.19 4.64 12.13
CA ILE A 280 -15.65 4.90 12.13
C ILE A 280 -15.99 5.68 10.87
N THR A 281 -16.90 5.14 10.06
CA THR A 281 -17.25 5.68 8.75
C THR A 281 -17.58 7.18 8.80
N GLY A 282 -16.82 7.97 8.02
CA GLY A 282 -16.99 9.42 7.90
C GLY A 282 -16.47 10.24 9.08
N ILE A 283 -15.94 9.62 10.14
CA ILE A 283 -15.45 10.33 11.32
C ILE A 283 -13.93 10.28 11.37
N THR A 284 -13.30 11.45 11.29
CA THR A 284 -11.85 11.60 11.46
C THR A 284 -11.50 11.95 12.90
N GLY A 285 -10.30 11.61 13.34
CA GLY A 285 -9.82 12.02 14.66
C GLY A 285 -8.51 11.35 15.05
N VAL A 286 -8.01 11.71 16.22
CA VAL A 286 -6.72 11.24 16.77
C VAL A 286 -6.89 10.11 17.80
N ASN A 287 -8.12 9.82 18.22
CA ASN A 287 -8.39 8.75 19.18
C ASN A 287 -8.01 7.38 18.61
N ALA A 288 -7.80 6.41 19.49
CA ALA A 288 -7.35 5.08 19.11
C ALA A 288 -8.37 4.27 18.28
N SER A 289 -9.65 4.63 18.31
CA SER A 289 -10.72 4.03 17.49
C SER A 289 -11.01 4.77 16.18
N LEU A 290 -10.35 5.91 15.94
CA LEU A 290 -10.56 6.75 14.76
C LEU A 290 -9.34 6.73 13.85
N LEU A 291 -9.57 6.95 12.55
CA LEU A 291 -8.54 7.04 11.53
C LEU A 291 -8.51 8.44 10.91
N GLY A 292 -7.29 8.97 10.74
CA GLY A 292 -7.02 10.25 10.08
C GLY A 292 -6.39 10.06 8.71
N TYR A 293 -7.17 9.98 7.64
CA TYR A 293 -6.72 9.68 6.28
C TYR A 293 -5.83 8.43 6.22
N PRO A 294 -6.39 7.22 6.37
CA PRO A 294 -5.65 5.99 6.24
C PRO A 294 -5.12 5.83 4.80
N MET A 295 -3.87 5.37 4.67
CA MET A 295 -3.19 5.31 3.37
C MET A 295 -2.84 3.91 2.95
N SER A 296 -2.38 3.07 3.85
CA SER A 296 -1.96 1.72 3.55
C SER A 296 -2.34 0.76 4.68
N VAL A 297 -2.46 -0.52 4.33
CA VAL A 297 -2.84 -1.60 5.22
C VAL A 297 -2.01 -2.84 4.96
N VAL A 298 -1.44 -3.41 6.04
CA VAL A 298 -0.77 -4.71 5.97
C VAL A 298 -1.17 -5.58 7.16
N LEU A 299 -0.96 -6.90 7.03
CA LEU A 299 -1.24 -7.89 8.05
C LEU A 299 0.06 -8.50 8.56
N ASP A 300 0.19 -8.71 9.87
CA ASP A 300 1.26 -9.53 10.41
C ASP A 300 0.94 -11.03 10.31
N THR A 301 1.90 -11.87 10.70
CA THR A 301 1.75 -13.34 10.66
C THR A 301 0.62 -13.89 11.53
N GLN A 302 0.05 -13.07 12.42
CA GLN A 302 -1.09 -13.39 13.28
C GLN A 302 -2.40 -12.75 12.77
N LEU A 303 -2.36 -12.11 11.58
CA LEU A 303 -3.44 -11.33 10.97
C LEU A 303 -3.86 -10.12 11.82
N ASN A 304 -2.96 -9.58 12.64
CA ASN A 304 -3.20 -8.24 13.19
C ASN A 304 -3.05 -7.21 12.06
N LEU A 305 -3.91 -6.21 12.09
CA LEU A 305 -3.98 -5.17 11.08
C LEU A 305 -3.08 -4.00 11.46
N TYR A 306 -2.28 -3.53 10.53
CA TYR A 306 -1.51 -2.29 10.66
C TYR A 306 -2.01 -1.29 9.64
N VAL A 307 -2.23 -0.06 10.06
CA VAL A 307 -2.78 1.02 9.23
C VAL A 307 -1.93 2.27 9.38
N SER A 308 -1.41 2.79 8.27
CA SER A 308 -0.74 4.10 8.26
C SER A 308 -1.78 5.22 8.14
N GLU A 309 -1.55 6.31 8.85
CA GLU A 309 -2.43 7.47 8.91
C GLU A 309 -1.66 8.76 8.63
N THR A 310 -1.87 9.33 7.46
CA THR A 310 -1.12 10.50 7.00
C THR A 310 -1.30 11.71 7.91
N THR A 311 -2.53 12.08 8.24
CA THR A 311 -2.80 13.29 9.03
C THR A 311 -2.57 13.14 10.52
N ASN A 312 -2.54 11.91 11.02
CA ASN A 312 -2.23 11.61 12.41
C ASN A 312 -0.76 11.28 12.63
N HIS A 313 0.04 11.22 11.55
CA HIS A 313 1.49 11.00 11.59
C HIS A 313 1.91 9.75 12.37
N ARG A 314 1.14 8.65 12.21
CA ARG A 314 1.34 7.41 12.96
C ARG A 314 1.03 6.17 12.13
N VAL A 315 1.41 5.01 12.66
CA VAL A 315 0.85 3.71 12.30
C VAL A 315 0.13 3.12 13.50
N GLN A 316 -1.10 2.67 13.33
CA GLN A 316 -1.86 1.94 14.33
C GLN A 316 -1.88 0.45 14.03
N LYS A 317 -1.84 -0.36 15.10
CA LYS A 317 -2.07 -1.81 15.08
C LYS A 317 -3.42 -2.12 15.72
N PHE A 318 -4.25 -2.90 15.04
CA PHE A 318 -5.50 -3.46 15.54
C PHE A 318 -5.32 -4.96 15.76
N ILE A 319 -5.47 -5.40 16.99
CA ILE A 319 -5.23 -6.81 17.37
C ILE A 319 -6.44 -7.65 16.98
N ARG A 320 -6.18 -8.77 16.31
CA ARG A 320 -7.15 -9.82 16.02
C ARG A 320 -7.43 -10.67 17.26
N TYR A 321 -8.68 -11.13 17.45
CA TYR A 321 -9.11 -12.03 18.53
C TYR A 321 -10.16 -13.05 18.06
#